data_60c97be735aaae7c5aa141aa9e2c4b26
#
_entry.id   60c97be735aaae7c5aa141aa9e2c4b26
#
_cell.length_a   1.000
_cell.length_b   1.000
_cell.length_c   1.000
_cell.angle_alpha   90.00
_cell.angle_beta   90.00
_cell.angle_gamma   90.00
#
_symmetry.space_group_name_H-M   'P 1'
#
loop_
_entity.id
_entity.type
_entity.pdbx_description
1 polymer ?
#
loop_
_entity_poly.entity_id
_entity_poly.type
_entity_poly.pdbx_seq_one_letter_code
_entity_poly.pdbx_strand_id
1 'polypeptide(L)'
;MSRFTRRLGFAAAAALLAGVTAAQARDTITIAMQLEPPHLDPTSAAAQAIDSVVYTNIFEGLTRFMGDGSVVPGLAESWEISDDGLTYTFHLREGVTFHDGSAMTSEDVKFSLDRARADDSQNAQKALFTGIASVETPDDSTVVVTLSEPNGLFLFNLAWGDAVIVAPESIETITTNPVGTGPYTFADWVQGDRIELTRNPDYWGDQPAMASATFKFISDPTAAFAAMMAEDVDVFTGFPAPENLPQFEADPRFQVLVGSTEGETILSINNKMPPLDNVKVREAIAHAIDRQAIIDGAMFGYGTPIGTHFAPHNPAYVDLTGTSDYDPEKAKALLAEAGFADGFTTTLKLPPPSYARRGGEIVAAQLRAVGIETEISNLEWAQWLEQVFKGKDFGLTIVSHTEPMDIGIYARPDYYFQYDDAEFQALMSKLDATTDPDQRAEMLGQAQTMIAEDYVNGYLFQLAALTVAKAGIEGLWANAPTAATDLTGVTWPD
;
A
#
# COMPACT_ATOMS: atom_id res chain seq x y z
N MET A 1 9.25 -67.63 -75.53
CA MET A 1 9.11 -66.17 -75.67
C MET A 1 8.18 -65.67 -74.58
N SER A 2 8.75 -65.23 -73.44
CA SER A 2 7.96 -64.72 -72.30
C SER A 2 8.67 -63.50 -71.76
N ARG A 3 7.99 -62.34 -71.79
CA ARG A 3 8.50 -61.07 -71.29
C ARG A 3 8.07 -60.90 -69.83
N PHE A 4 9.11 -60.87 -68.93
CA PHE A 4 8.86 -60.49 -67.51
C PHE A 4 8.90 -58.96 -67.40
N THR A 5 7.80 -58.39 -66.96
CA THR A 5 7.68 -56.96 -66.55
C THR A 5 7.88 -56.87 -65.07
N ARG A 6 8.98 -56.25 -64.60
CA ARG A 6 9.20 -55.84 -63.20
C ARG A 6 8.42 -54.59 -62.90
N ARG A 7 7.56 -54.66 -61.94
CA ARG A 7 6.93 -53.48 -61.31
C ARG A 7 7.81 -53.00 -60.15
N LEU A 8 8.37 -51.81 -60.27
CA LEU A 8 8.98 -51.10 -59.18
C LEU A 8 7.87 -50.43 -58.35
N GLY A 9 7.77 -50.80 -57.08
CA GLY A 9 6.91 -50.10 -56.10
C GLY A 9 7.68 -48.93 -55.51
N PHE A 10 7.20 -47.71 -55.70
CA PHE A 10 7.63 -46.54 -54.96
C PHE A 10 6.93 -46.51 -53.60
N ALA A 11 7.66 -46.70 -52.52
CA ALA A 11 7.23 -46.41 -51.15
C ALA A 11 7.48 -44.92 -50.88
N ALA A 12 6.38 -44.13 -50.85
CA ALA A 12 6.47 -42.73 -50.41
C ALA A 12 6.44 -42.72 -48.86
N ALA A 13 7.60 -42.42 -48.26
CA ALA A 13 7.68 -42.11 -46.84
C ALA A 13 7.17 -40.67 -46.62
N ALA A 14 5.95 -40.52 -46.10
CA ALA A 14 5.42 -39.26 -45.61
C ALA A 14 6.08 -38.94 -44.25
N ALA A 15 7.08 -38.04 -44.24
CA ALA A 15 7.63 -37.47 -43.02
C ALA A 15 6.58 -36.46 -42.46
N LEU A 16 5.88 -36.82 -41.38
CA LEU A 16 5.14 -35.88 -40.54
C LEU A 16 6.19 -35.00 -39.82
N LEU A 17 6.43 -33.79 -40.34
CA LEU A 17 6.99 -32.70 -39.56
C LEU A 17 5.89 -32.26 -38.56
N ALA A 18 5.93 -32.78 -37.33
CA ALA A 18 5.29 -32.17 -36.21
C ALA A 18 6.01 -30.84 -35.94
N GLY A 19 5.49 -29.75 -36.45
CA GLY A 19 5.90 -28.41 -36.06
C GLY A 19 5.59 -28.25 -34.57
N VAL A 20 6.61 -28.35 -33.73
CA VAL A 20 6.54 -27.82 -32.38
C VAL A 20 6.48 -26.31 -32.58
N THR A 21 5.28 -25.74 -32.56
CA THR A 21 5.14 -24.31 -32.33
C THR A 21 5.65 -24.11 -30.92
N ALA A 22 6.90 -23.61 -30.78
CA ALA A 22 7.31 -23.03 -29.51
C ALA A 22 6.25 -21.96 -29.18
N ALA A 23 5.49 -22.17 -28.13
CA ALA A 23 4.69 -21.11 -27.56
C ALA A 23 5.67 -19.97 -27.28
N GLN A 24 5.39 -18.79 -27.77
CA GLN A 24 6.27 -17.64 -27.61
C GLN A 24 5.78 -16.94 -26.35
N ALA A 25 6.64 -16.87 -25.33
CA ALA A 25 6.35 -16.14 -24.11
C ALA A 25 5.78 -14.77 -24.46
N ARG A 26 4.70 -14.39 -23.79
CA ARG A 26 4.08 -13.07 -24.00
C ARG A 26 4.99 -12.03 -23.39
N ASP A 27 5.25 -10.97 -24.11
CA ASP A 27 6.11 -9.87 -23.71
C ASP A 27 5.36 -8.53 -23.59
N THR A 28 4.02 -8.57 -23.63
CA THR A 28 3.15 -7.41 -23.48
C THR A 28 2.09 -7.69 -22.43
N ILE A 29 1.74 -6.69 -21.62
CA ILE A 29 0.74 -6.81 -20.58
C ILE A 29 -0.21 -5.60 -20.60
N THR A 30 -1.52 -5.86 -20.40
CA THR A 30 -2.54 -4.82 -20.25
C THR A 30 -3.09 -4.87 -18.83
N ILE A 31 -2.90 -3.80 -18.09
CA ILE A 31 -3.28 -3.65 -16.68
C ILE A 31 -4.43 -2.66 -16.59
N ALA A 32 -5.53 -3.06 -15.98
CA ALA A 32 -6.62 -2.14 -15.67
C ALA A 32 -6.47 -1.59 -14.25
N MET A 33 -6.87 -0.35 -14.06
CA MET A 33 -6.98 0.35 -12.78
C MET A 33 -8.22 1.24 -12.77
N GLN A 34 -8.71 1.59 -11.58
CA GLN A 34 -9.98 2.33 -11.47
C GLN A 34 -9.85 3.80 -11.86
N LEU A 35 -8.75 4.43 -11.51
CA LEU A 35 -8.57 5.88 -11.60
C LEU A 35 -7.46 6.23 -12.58
N GLU A 36 -7.74 7.18 -13.46
CA GLU A 36 -6.75 7.84 -14.28
C GLU A 36 -5.92 8.81 -13.42
N PRO A 37 -4.57 8.81 -13.53
CA PRO A 37 -3.76 9.84 -12.89
C PRO A 37 -4.06 11.23 -13.47
N PRO A 38 -4.11 12.29 -12.63
CA PRO A 38 -4.33 13.64 -13.12
C PRO A 38 -3.13 14.19 -13.92
N HIS A 39 -1.95 13.67 -13.65
CA HIS A 39 -0.67 13.92 -14.32
C HIS A 39 0.33 12.84 -13.93
N LEU A 40 1.60 12.91 -14.39
CA LEU A 40 2.61 11.85 -14.18
C LEU A 40 3.79 12.28 -13.29
N ASP A 41 3.69 13.39 -12.57
CA ASP A 41 4.70 13.83 -11.59
C ASP A 41 4.35 13.32 -10.18
N PRO A 42 5.03 12.29 -9.63
CA PRO A 42 4.74 11.77 -8.29
C PRO A 42 5.17 12.75 -7.19
N THR A 43 6.03 13.71 -7.51
CA THR A 43 6.59 14.66 -6.54
C THR A 43 5.76 15.94 -6.37
N SER A 44 4.55 16.02 -6.93
CA SER A 44 3.74 17.24 -6.91
C SER A 44 2.26 17.05 -6.56
N ALA A 45 1.79 15.84 -6.24
CA ALA A 45 0.40 15.61 -5.85
C ALA A 45 0.23 14.32 -5.04
N ALA A 46 -0.83 14.27 -4.22
CA ALA A 46 -1.18 13.12 -3.38
C ALA A 46 -2.07 12.07 -4.09
N ALA A 47 -2.10 12.03 -5.41
CA ALA A 47 -2.98 11.11 -6.14
C ALA A 47 -2.30 9.75 -6.34
N GLN A 48 -2.67 8.74 -5.57
CA GLN A 48 -2.14 7.38 -5.64
C GLN A 48 -2.11 6.77 -7.06
N ALA A 49 -3.04 7.21 -7.93
CA ALA A 49 -3.07 6.76 -9.33
C ALA A 49 -1.80 7.14 -10.10
N ILE A 50 -1.10 8.22 -9.72
CA ILE A 50 0.19 8.60 -10.31
C ILE A 50 1.22 7.52 -9.99
N ASP A 51 1.44 7.25 -8.71
CA ASP A 51 2.44 6.29 -8.23
C ASP A 51 2.15 4.88 -8.74
N SER A 52 0.87 4.50 -8.84
CA SER A 52 0.46 3.20 -9.40
C SER A 52 1.00 2.95 -10.82
N VAL A 53 1.24 4.00 -11.60
CA VAL A 53 1.80 3.90 -12.95
C VAL A 53 3.29 4.14 -12.97
N VAL A 54 3.77 5.21 -12.29
CA VAL A 54 5.12 5.72 -12.53
C VAL A 54 6.16 5.26 -11.51
N TYR A 55 5.77 4.99 -10.25
CA TYR A 55 6.69 4.53 -9.21
C TYR A 55 7.21 3.14 -9.53
N THR A 56 8.50 2.91 -9.39
CA THR A 56 9.27 1.71 -9.76
C THR A 56 9.32 1.40 -11.26
N ASN A 57 8.40 1.91 -12.06
CA ASN A 57 8.38 1.67 -13.51
C ASN A 57 9.14 2.75 -14.28
N ILE A 58 8.86 4.02 -14.01
CA ILE A 58 9.50 5.18 -14.66
C ILE A 58 10.50 5.85 -13.73
N PHE A 59 10.11 6.05 -12.47
CA PHE A 59 10.92 6.72 -11.46
C PHE A 59 11.37 5.79 -10.35
N GLU A 60 12.56 6.05 -9.82
CA GLU A 60 13.16 5.31 -8.71
C GLU A 60 13.67 6.28 -7.64
N GLY A 61 13.70 5.82 -6.38
CA GLY A 61 14.27 6.53 -5.23
C GLY A 61 15.65 6.01 -4.84
N LEU A 62 16.28 6.63 -3.86
CA LEU A 62 17.53 6.11 -3.26
C LEU A 62 17.30 4.75 -2.61
N THR A 63 16.16 4.57 -1.99
CA THR A 63 15.64 3.31 -1.46
C THR A 63 14.34 2.94 -2.17
N ARG A 64 13.87 1.69 -2.01
CA ARG A 64 12.70 1.16 -2.71
C ARG A 64 11.87 0.26 -1.81
N PHE A 65 10.56 0.32 -1.90
CA PHE A 65 9.64 -0.65 -1.31
C PHE A 65 9.62 -1.97 -2.08
N MET A 66 9.48 -3.05 -1.34
CA MET A 66 9.12 -4.37 -1.84
C MET A 66 7.67 -4.71 -1.49
N GLY A 67 7.10 -5.72 -2.14
CA GLY A 67 5.69 -6.12 -1.94
C GLY A 67 5.34 -6.63 -0.53
N ASP A 68 6.33 -6.85 0.33
CA ASP A 68 6.16 -7.19 1.75
C ASP A 68 6.31 -5.96 2.69
N GLY A 69 6.43 -4.76 2.12
CA GLY A 69 6.62 -3.52 2.88
C GLY A 69 8.06 -3.29 3.36
N SER A 70 8.99 -4.19 3.08
CA SER A 70 10.40 -3.97 3.37
C SER A 70 11.02 -2.92 2.46
N VAL A 71 12.07 -2.24 2.96
CA VAL A 71 12.83 -1.23 2.22
C VAL A 71 14.19 -1.79 1.87
N VAL A 72 14.54 -1.71 0.58
CA VAL A 72 15.80 -2.21 0.04
C VAL A 72 16.56 -1.11 -0.70
N PRO A 73 17.87 -1.31 -1.01
CA PRO A 73 18.63 -0.41 -1.88
C PRO A 73 17.95 -0.20 -3.24
N GLY A 74 17.79 1.08 -3.62
CA GLY A 74 17.33 1.53 -4.93
C GLY A 74 18.50 2.08 -5.75
N LEU A 75 18.45 3.37 -6.11
CA LEU A 75 19.55 4.09 -6.80
C LEU A 75 20.80 4.25 -5.93
N ALA A 76 20.65 4.24 -4.60
CA ALA A 76 21.79 4.01 -3.70
C ALA A 76 22.02 2.50 -3.58
N GLU A 77 23.26 2.02 -3.86
CA GLU A 77 23.61 0.62 -3.67
C GLU A 77 23.88 0.27 -2.19
N SER A 78 24.29 1.28 -1.42
CA SER A 78 24.58 1.17 0.02
C SER A 78 24.56 2.55 0.69
N TRP A 79 24.56 2.54 2.03
CA TRP A 79 24.69 3.75 2.83
C TRP A 79 25.38 3.48 4.15
N GLU A 80 25.94 4.53 4.74
CA GLU A 80 26.48 4.55 6.08
C GLU A 80 25.69 5.56 6.93
N ILE A 81 25.48 5.24 8.21
CA ILE A 81 24.79 6.13 9.15
C ILE A 81 25.78 6.45 10.27
N SER A 82 25.93 7.73 10.61
CA SER A 82 26.77 8.14 11.74
C SER A 82 26.21 7.64 13.08
N ASP A 83 27.09 7.48 14.09
CA ASP A 83 26.73 6.97 15.41
C ASP A 83 25.62 7.79 16.11
N ASP A 84 25.50 9.06 15.78
CA ASP A 84 24.48 9.97 16.31
C ASP A 84 23.17 9.97 15.49
N GLY A 85 23.13 9.18 14.40
CA GLY A 85 21.95 9.06 13.53
C GLY A 85 21.62 10.29 12.71
N LEU A 86 22.55 11.28 12.64
CA LEU A 86 22.30 12.55 11.96
C LEU A 86 22.81 12.60 10.53
N THR A 87 23.83 11.81 10.19
CA THR A 87 24.45 11.87 8.86
C THR A 87 24.31 10.55 8.14
N TYR A 88 23.76 10.60 6.94
CA TYR A 88 23.61 9.48 6.03
C TYR A 88 24.49 9.71 4.81
N THR A 89 25.45 8.81 4.57
CA THR A 89 26.31 8.84 3.37
C THR A 89 25.83 7.75 2.41
N PHE A 90 25.22 8.16 1.31
CA PHE A 90 24.74 7.25 0.27
C PHE A 90 25.78 7.09 -0.82
N HIS A 91 26.01 5.83 -1.23
CA HIS A 91 26.83 5.48 -2.38
C HIS A 91 25.89 5.14 -3.53
N LEU A 92 25.95 5.93 -4.61
CA LEU A 92 25.06 5.77 -5.76
C LEU A 92 25.60 4.66 -6.69
N ARG A 93 24.70 4.01 -7.38
CA ARG A 93 25.04 3.03 -8.42
C ARG A 93 25.73 3.73 -9.58
N GLU A 94 26.78 3.09 -10.11
CA GLU A 94 27.50 3.59 -11.29
C GLU A 94 26.75 3.26 -12.57
N GLY A 95 26.83 4.13 -13.56
CA GLY A 95 26.30 3.89 -14.92
C GLY A 95 24.80 4.03 -15.06
N VAL A 96 24.09 4.56 -14.07
CA VAL A 96 22.67 4.88 -14.18
C VAL A 96 22.47 6.06 -15.12
N THR A 97 21.53 5.93 -16.05
CA THR A 97 21.12 7.01 -16.97
C THR A 97 19.63 7.28 -16.86
N PHE A 98 19.24 8.53 -17.05
CA PHE A 98 17.86 8.88 -17.29
C PHE A 98 17.41 8.44 -18.68
N HIS A 99 16.10 8.38 -18.92
CA HIS A 99 15.51 7.94 -20.19
C HIS A 99 15.88 8.81 -21.39
N ASP A 100 16.37 10.02 -21.17
CA ASP A 100 16.88 10.92 -22.23
C ASP A 100 18.36 10.67 -22.56
N GLY A 101 19.01 9.73 -21.83
CA GLY A 101 20.42 9.35 -22.00
C GLY A 101 21.39 10.18 -21.17
N SER A 102 20.96 11.16 -20.40
CA SER A 102 21.81 11.88 -19.44
C SER A 102 22.22 10.97 -18.29
N ALA A 103 23.43 11.13 -17.77
CA ALA A 103 23.91 10.38 -16.63
C ALA A 103 23.25 10.90 -15.34
N MET A 104 22.78 9.99 -14.47
CA MET A 104 22.36 10.34 -13.12
C MET A 104 23.60 10.53 -12.22
N THR A 105 23.63 11.60 -11.46
CA THR A 105 24.71 11.96 -10.54
C THR A 105 24.17 12.34 -9.17
N SER A 106 25.05 12.58 -8.22
CA SER A 106 24.73 13.08 -6.88
C SER A 106 24.02 14.45 -6.91
N GLU A 107 24.30 15.29 -7.94
CA GLU A 107 23.66 16.59 -8.10
C GLU A 107 22.15 16.45 -8.42
N ASP A 108 21.73 15.41 -9.13
CA ASP A 108 20.32 15.13 -9.41
C ASP A 108 19.58 14.70 -8.14
N VAL A 109 20.24 13.91 -7.29
CA VAL A 109 19.72 13.54 -5.97
C VAL A 109 19.56 14.79 -5.09
N LYS A 110 20.61 15.63 -5.04
CA LYS A 110 20.54 16.90 -4.31
C LYS A 110 19.41 17.79 -4.83
N PHE A 111 19.29 17.94 -6.13
CA PHE A 111 18.19 18.71 -6.75
C PHE A 111 16.83 18.18 -6.31
N SER A 112 16.61 16.87 -6.38
CA SER A 112 15.34 16.23 -6.03
C SER A 112 14.95 16.45 -4.57
N LEU A 113 15.90 16.22 -3.64
CA LEU A 113 15.69 16.43 -2.20
C LEU A 113 15.53 17.92 -1.84
N ASP A 114 16.32 18.81 -2.44
CA ASP A 114 16.19 20.25 -2.23
C ASP A 114 14.85 20.78 -2.76
N ARG A 115 14.37 20.28 -3.91
CA ARG A 115 13.05 20.59 -4.47
C ARG A 115 11.92 20.10 -3.55
N ALA A 116 12.03 18.88 -3.01
CA ALA A 116 11.00 18.30 -2.13
C ALA A 116 10.84 19.10 -0.83
N ARG A 117 11.94 19.61 -0.23
CA ARG A 117 11.93 20.37 1.02
C ARG A 117 11.80 21.87 0.89
N ALA A 118 11.83 22.44 -0.33
CA ALA A 118 11.77 23.88 -0.57
C ALA A 118 10.51 24.53 0.04
N ASP A 119 10.57 25.80 0.41
CA ASP A 119 9.45 26.51 1.04
C ASP A 119 8.19 26.54 0.15
N ASP A 120 8.37 26.63 -1.16
CA ASP A 120 7.33 26.64 -2.19
C ASP A 120 7.06 25.26 -2.81
N SER A 121 7.61 24.19 -2.21
CA SER A 121 7.41 22.82 -2.68
C SER A 121 5.94 22.44 -2.75
N GLN A 122 5.56 21.84 -3.88
CA GLN A 122 4.24 21.23 -4.11
C GLN A 122 4.19 19.75 -3.74
N ASN A 123 5.28 19.20 -3.19
CA ASN A 123 5.34 17.81 -2.78
C ASN A 123 4.32 17.53 -1.67
N ALA A 124 3.46 16.54 -1.88
CA ALA A 124 2.37 16.22 -0.95
C ALA A 124 2.92 15.71 0.40
N GLN A 125 4.09 15.07 0.37
CA GLN A 125 4.78 14.55 1.55
C GLN A 125 5.97 15.42 1.98
N LYS A 126 5.94 16.71 1.67
CA LYS A 126 6.99 17.68 2.06
C LYS A 126 7.45 17.52 3.53
N ALA A 127 6.52 17.16 4.41
CA ALA A 127 6.81 16.96 5.83
C ALA A 127 7.90 15.90 6.09
N LEU A 128 8.03 14.88 5.22
CA LEU A 128 9.05 13.83 5.33
C LEU A 128 10.47 14.35 5.11
N PHE A 129 10.61 15.49 4.42
CA PHE A 129 11.89 16.07 4.01
C PHE A 129 12.30 17.28 4.85
N THR A 130 11.42 17.81 5.71
CA THR A 130 11.70 19.03 6.51
C THR A 130 12.82 18.83 7.53
N GLY A 131 13.07 17.60 7.96
CA GLY A 131 14.18 17.26 8.86
C GLY A 131 15.56 17.28 8.19
N ILE A 132 15.65 17.39 6.85
CA ILE A 132 16.93 17.46 6.14
C ILE A 132 17.54 18.86 6.34
N ALA A 133 18.66 18.94 7.06
CA ALA A 133 19.40 20.19 7.28
C ALA A 133 20.26 20.54 6.06
N SER A 134 21.00 19.59 5.48
CA SER A 134 21.82 19.78 4.29
C SER A 134 21.91 18.54 3.42
N VAL A 135 22.17 18.76 2.13
CA VAL A 135 22.53 17.73 1.14
C VAL A 135 23.81 18.17 0.46
N GLU A 136 24.86 17.38 0.58
CA GLU A 136 26.18 17.64 0.01
C GLU A 136 26.54 16.55 -1.00
N THR A 137 27.27 16.94 -2.06
CA THR A 137 27.67 16.09 -3.20
C THR A 137 29.18 16.17 -3.36
N PRO A 138 29.96 15.44 -2.51
CA PRO A 138 31.41 15.52 -2.53
C PRO A 138 32.04 15.04 -3.88
N ASP A 139 31.34 14.15 -4.58
CA ASP A 139 31.67 13.66 -5.92
C ASP A 139 30.40 13.18 -6.62
N ASP A 140 30.49 12.75 -7.88
CA ASP A 140 29.35 12.37 -8.74
C ASP A 140 28.57 11.14 -8.23
N SER A 141 29.13 10.33 -7.33
CA SER A 141 28.55 9.06 -6.85
C SER A 141 28.27 9.04 -5.35
N THR A 142 28.56 10.13 -4.62
CA THR A 142 28.37 10.21 -3.17
C THR A 142 27.43 11.35 -2.80
N VAL A 143 26.40 11.02 -1.99
CA VAL A 143 25.47 12.01 -1.42
C VAL A 143 25.55 11.93 0.09
N VAL A 144 25.80 13.07 0.74
CA VAL A 144 25.80 13.18 2.20
C VAL A 144 24.59 13.98 2.63
N VAL A 145 23.66 13.35 3.33
CA VAL A 145 22.47 14.00 3.88
C VAL A 145 22.64 14.16 5.39
N THR A 146 22.54 15.40 5.88
CA THR A 146 22.56 15.69 7.31
C THR A 146 21.14 16.04 7.76
N LEU A 147 20.67 15.41 8.83
CA LEU A 147 19.39 15.67 9.47
C LEU A 147 19.54 16.66 10.62
N SER A 148 18.49 17.43 10.92
CA SER A 148 18.42 18.33 12.09
C SER A 148 18.22 17.58 13.40
N GLU A 149 17.63 16.38 13.34
CA GLU A 149 17.40 15.45 14.44
C GLU A 149 17.41 14.01 13.91
N PRO A 150 17.73 13.00 14.72
CA PRO A 150 17.72 11.62 14.30
C PRO A 150 16.31 11.20 13.83
N ASN A 151 16.24 10.48 12.71
CA ASN A 151 14.99 9.98 12.15
C ASN A 151 15.13 8.52 11.72
N GLY A 152 14.65 7.61 12.54
CA GLY A 152 14.73 6.17 12.27
C GLY A 152 13.86 5.71 11.10
N LEU A 153 12.96 6.55 10.58
CA LEU A 153 12.17 6.29 9.37
C LEU A 153 12.78 6.94 8.12
N PHE A 154 13.96 7.56 8.20
CA PHE A 154 14.49 8.33 7.07
C PHE A 154 14.67 7.48 5.81
N LEU A 155 15.24 6.27 5.91
CA LEU A 155 15.38 5.36 4.77
C LEU A 155 14.02 4.88 4.22
N PHE A 156 13.04 4.69 5.10
CA PHE A 156 11.66 4.38 4.72
C PHE A 156 11.03 5.55 3.97
N ASN A 157 11.22 6.77 4.45
CA ASN A 157 10.70 7.98 3.81
C ASN A 157 11.30 8.20 2.41
N LEU A 158 12.55 7.80 2.18
CA LEU A 158 13.20 7.88 0.87
C LEU A 158 12.74 6.81 -0.13
N ALA A 159 11.93 5.83 0.30
CA ALA A 159 11.33 4.83 -0.56
C ALA A 159 9.95 5.25 -1.11
N TRP A 160 9.38 6.37 -0.67
CA TRP A 160 8.10 6.86 -1.17
C TRP A 160 8.20 7.36 -2.62
N GLY A 161 7.09 7.29 -3.36
CA GLY A 161 6.99 7.88 -4.71
C GLY A 161 7.30 9.38 -4.74
N ASP A 162 6.99 10.08 -3.66
CA ASP A 162 7.32 11.51 -3.45
C ASP A 162 8.82 11.80 -3.32
N ALA A 163 9.66 10.76 -3.09
CA ALA A 163 11.11 10.87 -2.89
C ALA A 163 11.94 10.38 -4.09
N VAL A 164 11.30 10.13 -5.22
CA VAL A 164 12.00 9.68 -6.44
C VAL A 164 12.97 10.73 -6.96
N ILE A 165 14.01 10.27 -7.65
CA ILE A 165 15.01 11.13 -8.26
C ILE A 165 14.54 11.54 -9.66
N VAL A 166 14.56 12.83 -9.93
CA VAL A 166 14.08 13.44 -11.17
C VAL A 166 15.20 14.20 -11.88
N ALA A 167 15.21 14.15 -13.21
CA ALA A 167 16.12 14.92 -14.02
C ALA A 167 15.72 16.40 -14.00
N PRO A 168 16.61 17.34 -13.60
CA PRO A 168 16.30 18.77 -13.55
C PRO A 168 15.75 19.33 -14.86
N GLU A 169 16.28 18.87 -15.99
CA GLU A 169 15.92 19.32 -17.34
C GLU A 169 14.50 18.89 -17.74
N SER A 170 13.95 17.86 -17.11
CA SER A 170 12.61 17.31 -17.45
C SER A 170 11.48 17.93 -16.63
N ILE A 171 11.75 18.75 -15.62
CA ILE A 171 10.75 19.24 -14.66
C ILE A 171 9.60 20.00 -15.33
N GLU A 172 9.84 20.76 -16.38
CA GLU A 172 8.78 21.52 -17.08
C GLU A 172 7.79 20.59 -17.81
N THR A 173 8.19 19.37 -18.14
CA THR A 173 7.37 18.41 -18.91
C THR A 173 6.97 17.19 -18.12
N ILE A 174 7.49 17.01 -16.90
CA ILE A 174 7.34 15.80 -16.07
C ILE A 174 5.88 15.36 -15.90
N THR A 175 4.94 16.30 -15.86
CA THR A 175 3.51 16.01 -15.70
C THR A 175 2.89 15.26 -16.88
N THR A 176 3.47 15.35 -18.09
CA THR A 176 2.93 14.77 -19.32
C THR A 176 3.95 13.94 -20.10
N ASN A 177 5.23 14.12 -19.84
CA ASN A 177 6.32 13.39 -20.47
C ASN A 177 7.40 13.11 -19.40
N PRO A 178 7.16 12.14 -18.50
CA PRO A 178 8.06 11.82 -17.40
C PRO A 178 9.37 11.23 -17.94
N VAL A 179 10.49 11.67 -17.37
CA VAL A 179 11.85 11.17 -17.65
C VAL A 179 12.44 10.73 -16.31
N GLY A 180 12.60 9.45 -16.12
CA GLY A 180 13.15 8.83 -14.91
C GLY A 180 14.31 7.90 -15.23
N THR A 181 14.73 7.08 -14.28
CA THR A 181 15.82 6.11 -14.38
C THR A 181 15.32 4.68 -14.53
N GLY A 182 13.99 4.47 -14.46
CA GLY A 182 13.35 3.19 -14.28
C GLY A 182 13.40 2.24 -15.46
N PRO A 183 12.91 1.00 -15.27
CA PRO A 183 12.94 -0.08 -16.25
C PRO A 183 12.01 0.14 -17.45
N TYR A 184 11.11 1.12 -17.39
CA TYR A 184 10.20 1.49 -18.49
C TYR A 184 10.26 2.98 -18.78
N THR A 185 10.18 3.31 -20.07
CA THR A 185 10.02 4.68 -20.59
C THR A 185 8.55 4.96 -20.88
N PHE A 186 8.13 6.20 -20.72
CA PHE A 186 6.82 6.67 -21.17
C PHE A 186 6.74 6.66 -22.71
N ALA A 187 5.65 6.09 -23.25
CA ALA A 187 5.44 5.99 -24.69
C ALA A 187 4.28 6.86 -25.18
N ASP A 188 3.10 6.77 -24.56
CA ASP A 188 1.90 7.51 -24.96
C ASP A 188 0.88 7.63 -23.82
N TRP A 189 0.05 8.64 -23.86
CA TRP A 189 -1.11 8.82 -22.99
C TRP A 189 -2.32 9.29 -23.76
N VAL A 190 -3.31 8.43 -23.90
CA VAL A 190 -4.64 8.77 -24.41
C VAL A 190 -5.55 9.06 -23.23
N GLN A 191 -5.78 10.33 -22.93
CA GLN A 191 -6.60 10.76 -21.80
C GLN A 191 -7.99 10.12 -21.81
N GLY A 192 -8.41 9.62 -20.66
CA GLY A 192 -9.67 8.91 -20.47
C GLY A 192 -9.67 7.46 -20.96
N ASP A 193 -8.54 6.96 -21.49
CA ASP A 193 -8.43 5.59 -22.02
C ASP A 193 -7.23 4.83 -21.43
N ARG A 194 -5.98 5.28 -21.70
CA ARG A 194 -4.80 4.51 -21.33
C ARG A 194 -3.49 5.30 -21.27
N ILE A 195 -2.51 4.73 -20.58
CA ILE A 195 -1.08 5.09 -20.65
C ILE A 195 -0.30 3.88 -21.15
N GLU A 196 0.66 4.11 -22.02
CA GLU A 196 1.55 3.09 -22.60
C GLU A 196 2.99 3.31 -22.14
N LEU A 197 3.62 2.23 -21.66
CA LEU A 197 5.03 2.18 -21.28
C LEU A 197 5.77 1.18 -22.17
N THR A 198 7.03 1.49 -22.48
CA THR A 198 7.93 0.61 -23.25
C THR A 198 9.16 0.31 -22.40
N ARG A 199 9.63 -0.94 -22.43
CA ARG A 199 10.84 -1.35 -21.70
C ARG A 199 12.04 -0.49 -22.10
N ASN A 200 12.77 0.00 -21.07
CA ASN A 200 14.00 0.73 -21.23
C ASN A 200 15.15 -0.25 -21.56
N PRO A 201 15.72 -0.23 -22.78
CA PRO A 201 16.80 -1.16 -23.13
C PRO A 201 18.12 -0.85 -22.40
N ASP A 202 18.28 0.38 -21.90
CA ASP A 202 19.49 0.86 -21.23
C ASP A 202 19.32 0.87 -19.70
N TYR A 203 18.30 0.16 -19.17
CA TYR A 203 18.08 0.06 -17.73
C TYR A 203 19.29 -0.54 -17.01
N TRP A 204 19.71 0.08 -15.93
CA TRP A 204 20.88 -0.29 -15.14
C TRP A 204 20.74 -1.62 -14.39
N GLY A 205 19.50 -2.02 -14.07
CA GLY A 205 19.17 -3.26 -13.36
C GLY A 205 18.84 -4.41 -14.30
N ASP A 206 18.21 -5.46 -13.75
CA ASP A 206 17.75 -6.59 -14.54
C ASP A 206 16.63 -6.16 -15.50
N GLN A 207 16.75 -6.57 -16.76
CA GLN A 207 15.76 -6.24 -17.78
C GLN A 207 14.41 -6.90 -17.47
N PRO A 208 13.29 -6.15 -17.35
CA PRO A 208 11.99 -6.75 -17.16
C PRO A 208 11.58 -7.64 -18.33
N ALA A 209 10.80 -8.68 -18.06
CA ALA A 209 10.37 -9.63 -19.10
C ALA A 209 9.39 -8.99 -20.09
N MET A 210 8.50 -8.11 -19.60
CA MET A 210 7.51 -7.42 -20.44
C MET A 210 8.20 -6.34 -21.29
N ALA A 211 8.04 -6.39 -22.62
CA ALA A 211 8.55 -5.38 -23.54
C ALA A 211 7.70 -4.11 -23.54
N SER A 212 6.42 -4.23 -23.21
CA SER A 212 5.52 -3.08 -23.04
C SER A 212 4.40 -3.36 -22.03
N ALA A 213 3.92 -2.30 -21.42
CA ALA A 213 2.75 -2.33 -20.52
C ALA A 213 1.76 -1.23 -20.92
N THR A 214 0.48 -1.58 -20.88
CA THR A 214 -0.63 -0.64 -21.11
C THR A 214 -1.48 -0.55 -19.86
N PHE A 215 -1.60 0.63 -19.26
CA PHE A 215 -2.49 0.90 -18.15
C PHE A 215 -3.82 1.45 -18.67
N LYS A 216 -4.91 0.72 -18.49
CA LYS A 216 -6.28 1.12 -18.89
C LYS A 216 -7.10 1.60 -17.70
N PHE A 217 -7.95 2.61 -17.92
CA PHE A 217 -8.79 3.18 -16.86
C PHE A 217 -10.22 2.66 -16.97
N ILE A 218 -10.68 1.90 -15.96
CA ILE A 218 -12.02 1.32 -15.91
C ILE A 218 -12.59 1.53 -14.50
N SER A 219 -13.36 2.59 -14.31
CA SER A 219 -13.90 2.98 -13.00
C SER A 219 -15.20 2.28 -12.61
N ASP A 220 -16.02 1.86 -13.59
CA ASP A 220 -17.29 1.18 -13.33
C ASP A 220 -17.06 -0.30 -12.97
N PRO A 221 -17.56 -0.80 -11.81
CA PRO A 221 -17.35 -2.18 -11.37
C PRO A 221 -17.93 -3.24 -12.33
N THR A 222 -19.04 -2.93 -13.02
CA THR A 222 -19.64 -3.86 -13.98
C THR A 222 -18.80 -3.94 -15.25
N ALA A 223 -18.28 -2.80 -15.72
CA ALA A 223 -17.36 -2.75 -16.86
C ALA A 223 -16.02 -3.44 -16.52
N ALA A 224 -15.50 -3.29 -15.30
CA ALA A 224 -14.31 -3.97 -14.83
C ALA A 224 -14.47 -5.50 -14.88
N PHE A 225 -15.58 -6.01 -14.35
CA PHE A 225 -15.91 -7.43 -14.43
C PHE A 225 -16.03 -7.92 -15.87
N ALA A 226 -16.73 -7.18 -16.73
CA ALA A 226 -16.93 -7.55 -18.13
C ALA A 226 -15.61 -7.57 -18.91
N ALA A 227 -14.72 -6.57 -18.71
CA ALA A 227 -13.43 -6.48 -19.38
C ALA A 227 -12.51 -7.65 -19.02
N MET A 228 -12.44 -8.03 -17.73
CA MET A 228 -11.70 -9.22 -17.30
C MET A 228 -12.26 -10.49 -17.90
N MET A 229 -13.60 -10.72 -17.83
CA MET A 229 -14.23 -11.93 -18.37
C MET A 229 -14.12 -12.06 -19.89
N ALA A 230 -14.06 -10.91 -20.61
CA ALA A 230 -13.82 -10.85 -22.05
C ALA A 230 -12.33 -10.99 -22.42
N GLU A 231 -11.43 -10.99 -21.42
CA GLU A 231 -9.98 -11.01 -21.59
C GLU A 231 -9.43 -9.77 -22.35
N ASP A 232 -10.14 -8.65 -22.29
CA ASP A 232 -9.73 -7.34 -22.86
C ASP A 232 -8.59 -6.71 -22.08
N VAL A 233 -8.37 -7.14 -20.83
CA VAL A 233 -7.26 -6.80 -19.95
C VAL A 233 -6.68 -8.06 -19.32
N ASP A 234 -5.40 -8.01 -18.95
CA ASP A 234 -4.67 -9.17 -18.44
C ASP A 234 -4.64 -9.19 -16.90
N VAL A 235 -4.60 -8.00 -16.30
CA VAL A 235 -4.59 -7.78 -14.85
C VAL A 235 -5.53 -6.63 -14.51
N PHE A 236 -6.22 -6.73 -13.39
CA PHE A 236 -6.92 -5.62 -12.76
C PHE A 236 -6.43 -5.46 -11.32
N THR A 237 -5.67 -4.42 -11.04
CA THR A 237 -5.21 -4.09 -9.69
C THR A 237 -6.28 -3.27 -8.95
N GLY A 238 -6.48 -3.54 -7.64
CA GLY A 238 -7.55 -2.89 -6.89
C GLY A 238 -8.94 -3.19 -7.47
N PHE A 239 -9.25 -4.47 -7.77
CA PHE A 239 -10.49 -4.87 -8.43
C PHE A 239 -11.74 -4.37 -7.68
N PRO A 240 -12.65 -3.61 -8.32
CA PRO A 240 -13.67 -2.82 -7.61
C PRO A 240 -14.95 -3.59 -7.23
N ALA A 241 -15.08 -4.88 -7.61
CA ALA A 241 -16.27 -5.68 -7.41
C ALA A 241 -15.96 -6.99 -6.65
N PRO A 242 -15.63 -6.92 -5.35
CA PRO A 242 -15.22 -8.10 -4.56
C PRO A 242 -16.28 -9.19 -4.55
N GLU A 243 -17.57 -8.88 -4.67
CA GLU A 243 -18.68 -9.82 -4.77
C GLU A 243 -18.59 -10.75 -5.99
N ASN A 244 -17.82 -10.39 -7.00
CA ASN A 244 -17.64 -11.16 -8.23
C ASN A 244 -16.36 -12.04 -8.21
N LEU A 245 -15.47 -11.89 -7.24
CA LEU A 245 -14.22 -12.66 -7.17
C LEU A 245 -14.42 -14.18 -7.18
N PRO A 246 -15.45 -14.76 -6.51
CA PRO A 246 -15.70 -16.19 -6.59
C PRO A 246 -15.94 -16.73 -8.00
N GLN A 247 -16.36 -15.88 -8.94
CA GLN A 247 -16.54 -16.28 -10.35
C GLN A 247 -15.19 -16.42 -11.06
N PHE A 248 -14.21 -15.56 -10.74
CA PHE A 248 -12.84 -15.68 -11.26
C PHE A 248 -12.09 -16.84 -10.61
N GLU A 249 -12.27 -17.06 -9.30
CA GLU A 249 -11.66 -18.20 -8.59
C GLU A 249 -12.13 -19.55 -9.14
N ALA A 250 -13.38 -19.62 -9.63
CA ALA A 250 -13.96 -20.82 -10.24
C ALA A 250 -13.56 -21.03 -11.71
N ASP A 251 -13.00 -20.02 -12.38
CA ASP A 251 -12.64 -20.05 -13.79
C ASP A 251 -11.11 -20.23 -13.95
N PRO A 252 -10.64 -21.37 -14.52
CA PRO A 252 -9.20 -21.67 -14.64
C PRO A 252 -8.42 -20.71 -15.54
N ARG A 253 -9.08 -19.80 -16.26
CA ARG A 253 -8.43 -18.76 -17.04
C ARG A 253 -7.84 -17.65 -16.17
N PHE A 254 -8.26 -17.54 -14.92
CA PHE A 254 -7.90 -16.46 -14.02
C PHE A 254 -7.26 -16.95 -12.73
N GLN A 255 -6.57 -16.05 -12.06
CA GLN A 255 -6.13 -16.15 -10.69
C GLN A 255 -6.57 -14.89 -9.94
N VAL A 256 -6.92 -15.08 -8.66
CA VAL A 256 -7.26 -13.99 -7.74
C VAL A 256 -6.16 -13.90 -6.70
N LEU A 257 -5.52 -12.74 -6.61
CA LEU A 257 -4.54 -12.44 -5.57
C LEU A 257 -5.24 -11.61 -4.51
N VAL A 258 -5.23 -12.11 -3.28
CA VAL A 258 -5.76 -11.42 -2.10
C VAL A 258 -4.59 -11.18 -1.15
N GLY A 259 -4.22 -9.94 -1.02
CA GLY A 259 -3.18 -9.48 -0.10
C GLY A 259 -3.73 -8.43 0.86
N SER A 260 -2.84 -7.72 1.54
CA SER A 260 -3.17 -6.60 2.41
C SER A 260 -2.68 -5.26 1.85
N THR A 261 -3.37 -4.20 2.25
CA THR A 261 -2.97 -2.80 2.02
C THR A 261 -2.42 -2.21 3.33
N GLU A 262 -2.12 -0.92 3.36
CA GLU A 262 -1.89 -0.17 4.61
C GLU A 262 -3.21 0.29 5.29
N GLY A 263 -4.34 -0.23 4.85
CA GLY A 263 -5.64 0.20 5.36
C GLY A 263 -6.06 -0.48 6.65
N GLU A 264 -5.58 0.00 7.81
CA GLU A 264 -6.01 -0.45 9.15
C GLU A 264 -7.39 0.09 9.48
N THR A 265 -8.42 -0.76 9.35
CA THR A 265 -9.79 -0.39 9.72
C THR A 265 -9.99 -0.58 11.22
N ILE A 266 -10.32 0.51 11.90
CA ILE A 266 -10.54 0.52 13.34
C ILE A 266 -11.93 1.01 13.70
N LEU A 267 -12.50 0.50 14.80
CA LEU A 267 -13.57 1.12 15.56
C LEU A 267 -12.90 2.11 16.51
N SER A 268 -12.77 3.35 16.07
CA SER A 268 -12.11 4.36 16.88
C SER A 268 -13.00 4.80 18.04
N ILE A 269 -12.41 4.89 19.21
CA ILE A 269 -13.06 5.19 20.49
C ILE A 269 -12.55 6.54 21.01
N ASN A 270 -13.42 7.43 21.40
CA ASN A 270 -13.02 8.68 22.05
C ASN A 270 -12.58 8.40 23.50
N ASN A 271 -11.29 8.34 23.77
CA ASN A 271 -10.72 7.93 25.05
C ASN A 271 -10.93 8.97 26.19
N LYS A 272 -11.43 10.18 25.89
CA LYS A 272 -11.75 11.19 26.91
C LYS A 272 -13.25 11.38 27.13
N MET A 273 -14.11 10.66 26.41
CA MET A 273 -15.56 10.76 26.52
C MET A 273 -16.12 9.72 27.49
N PRO A 274 -16.74 10.10 28.64
CA PRO A 274 -17.43 9.13 29.50
C PRO A 274 -18.59 8.43 28.76
N PRO A 275 -18.79 7.09 28.95
CA PRO A 275 -18.02 6.21 29.81
C PRO A 275 -16.82 5.53 29.09
N LEU A 276 -16.48 5.95 27.85
CA LEU A 276 -15.44 5.36 27.03
C LEU A 276 -14.01 5.67 27.53
N ASP A 277 -13.88 6.64 28.45
CA ASP A 277 -12.64 6.97 29.17
C ASP A 277 -12.22 5.86 30.17
N ASN A 278 -13.13 4.93 30.50
CA ASN A 278 -12.86 3.78 31.33
C ASN A 278 -12.31 2.61 30.50
N VAL A 279 -11.08 2.15 30.78
CA VAL A 279 -10.43 1.05 30.06
C VAL A 279 -11.26 -0.25 30.05
N LYS A 280 -11.96 -0.57 31.16
CA LYS A 280 -12.84 -1.75 31.20
C LYS A 280 -14.02 -1.66 30.24
N VAL A 281 -14.54 -0.44 30.00
CA VAL A 281 -15.59 -0.24 28.99
C VAL A 281 -15.01 -0.45 27.59
N ARG A 282 -13.79 0.03 27.31
CA ARG A 282 -13.13 -0.20 26.02
C ARG A 282 -12.78 -1.69 25.81
N GLU A 283 -12.29 -2.38 26.88
CA GLU A 283 -12.08 -3.82 26.86
C GLU A 283 -13.39 -4.58 26.55
N ALA A 284 -14.48 -4.18 27.18
CA ALA A 284 -15.80 -4.77 26.91
C ALA A 284 -16.24 -4.56 25.45
N ILE A 285 -16.04 -3.37 24.89
CA ILE A 285 -16.31 -3.08 23.49
C ILE A 285 -15.47 -4.00 22.59
N ALA A 286 -14.17 -4.14 22.87
CA ALA A 286 -13.29 -4.97 22.06
C ALA A 286 -13.71 -6.47 22.06
N HIS A 287 -14.11 -7.02 23.20
CA HIS A 287 -14.64 -8.40 23.30
C HIS A 287 -16.07 -8.57 22.76
N ALA A 288 -16.82 -7.47 22.57
CA ALA A 288 -18.15 -7.52 21.97
C ALA A 288 -18.11 -7.65 20.43
N ILE A 289 -16.94 -7.48 19.81
CA ILE A 289 -16.80 -7.38 18.35
C ILE A 289 -16.33 -8.69 17.74
N ASP A 290 -17.15 -9.28 16.88
CA ASP A 290 -16.79 -10.36 15.98
C ASP A 290 -16.26 -9.77 14.67
N ARG A 291 -14.94 -9.74 14.54
CA ARG A 291 -14.24 -9.19 13.37
C ARG A 291 -14.57 -9.93 12.08
N GLN A 292 -14.67 -11.28 12.15
CA GLN A 292 -14.95 -12.08 10.95
C GLN A 292 -16.37 -11.81 10.43
N ALA A 293 -17.34 -11.65 11.31
CA ALA A 293 -18.70 -11.30 10.91
C ALA A 293 -18.77 -9.92 10.21
N ILE A 294 -17.91 -8.97 10.60
CA ILE A 294 -17.81 -7.67 9.91
C ILE A 294 -17.18 -7.84 8.53
N ILE A 295 -16.07 -8.59 8.43
CA ILE A 295 -15.40 -8.88 7.15
C ILE A 295 -16.38 -9.57 6.19
N ASP A 296 -17.08 -10.60 6.66
CA ASP A 296 -18.04 -11.34 5.84
C ASP A 296 -19.21 -10.46 5.38
N GLY A 297 -19.78 -9.67 6.27
CA GLY A 297 -20.97 -8.87 5.98
C GLY A 297 -20.70 -7.55 5.26
N ALA A 298 -19.57 -6.90 5.51
CA ALA A 298 -19.23 -5.60 4.94
C ALA A 298 -18.26 -5.71 3.75
N MET A 299 -17.35 -6.71 3.77
CA MET A 299 -16.25 -6.84 2.83
C MET A 299 -16.31 -8.14 2.01
N PHE A 300 -17.45 -8.85 2.00
CA PHE A 300 -17.66 -10.08 1.23
C PHE A 300 -16.65 -11.20 1.54
N GLY A 301 -16.10 -11.23 2.76
CA GLY A 301 -15.10 -12.19 3.20
C GLY A 301 -13.65 -11.77 2.93
N TYR A 302 -13.41 -10.61 2.29
CA TYR A 302 -12.06 -10.13 1.97
C TYR A 302 -11.57 -9.09 2.98
N GLY A 303 -10.56 -9.45 3.74
CA GLY A 303 -9.92 -8.65 4.78
C GLY A 303 -9.19 -9.56 5.75
N THR A 304 -8.17 -9.05 6.42
CA THR A 304 -7.42 -9.80 7.44
C THR A 304 -7.74 -9.23 8.80
N PRO A 305 -8.28 -10.02 9.77
CA PRO A 305 -8.48 -9.53 11.13
C PRO A 305 -7.16 -9.00 11.72
N ILE A 306 -7.21 -7.86 12.41
CA ILE A 306 -6.06 -7.30 13.12
C ILE A 306 -6.36 -7.11 14.60
N GLY A 307 -5.32 -7.18 15.44
CA GLY A 307 -5.39 -6.95 16.88
C GLY A 307 -4.66 -5.69 17.34
N THR A 308 -4.09 -4.95 16.39
CA THR A 308 -3.30 -3.74 16.61
C THR A 308 -3.39 -2.82 15.39
N HIS A 309 -2.81 -1.64 15.47
CA HIS A 309 -2.71 -0.68 14.37
C HIS A 309 -1.39 -0.86 13.62
N PHE A 310 -1.33 -1.90 12.79
CA PHE A 310 -0.16 -2.22 11.98
C PHE A 310 -0.52 -3.20 10.86
N ALA A 311 0.09 -3.04 9.67
CA ALA A 311 -0.23 -3.84 8.49
C ALA A 311 0.33 -5.28 8.60
N PRO A 312 -0.47 -6.34 8.42
CA PRO A 312 -0.03 -7.73 8.55
C PRO A 312 1.08 -8.18 7.60
N HIS A 313 1.28 -7.49 6.46
CA HIS A 313 2.37 -7.79 5.54
C HIS A 313 3.72 -7.20 5.99
N ASN A 314 3.70 -6.26 6.94
CA ASN A 314 4.93 -5.63 7.41
C ASN A 314 5.72 -6.60 8.30
N PRO A 315 7.05 -6.73 8.12
CA PRO A 315 7.89 -7.63 8.93
C PRO A 315 7.86 -7.35 10.44
N ALA A 316 7.51 -6.13 10.86
CA ALA A 316 7.40 -5.76 12.28
C ALA A 316 6.00 -6.01 12.87
N TYR A 317 5.05 -6.54 12.10
CA TYR A 317 3.70 -6.85 12.58
C TYR A 317 3.72 -7.90 13.69
N VAL A 318 2.90 -7.67 14.72
CA VAL A 318 2.65 -8.64 15.81
C VAL A 318 1.16 -9.02 15.77
N ASP A 319 0.87 -10.30 15.67
CA ASP A 319 -0.51 -10.80 15.78
C ASP A 319 -1.01 -10.71 17.23
N LEU A 320 -1.85 -9.71 17.47
CA LEU A 320 -2.48 -9.45 18.78
C LEU A 320 -4.01 -9.67 18.73
N THR A 321 -4.52 -10.38 17.72
CA THR A 321 -5.95 -10.66 17.59
C THR A 321 -6.54 -11.36 18.81
N GLY A 322 -5.73 -12.21 19.47
CA GLY A 322 -6.10 -12.92 20.69
C GLY A 322 -6.25 -12.04 21.94
N THR A 323 -5.79 -10.78 21.94
CA THR A 323 -5.95 -9.85 23.06
C THR A 323 -7.42 -9.51 23.30
N SER A 324 -8.23 -9.51 22.24
CA SER A 324 -9.65 -9.17 22.26
C SER A 324 -10.48 -10.17 21.43
N ASP A 325 -10.41 -11.45 21.79
CA ASP A 325 -11.28 -12.50 21.23
C ASP A 325 -12.76 -12.15 21.44
N TYR A 326 -13.59 -12.50 20.46
CA TYR A 326 -15.03 -12.30 20.57
C TYR A 326 -15.61 -13.14 21.71
N ASP A 327 -16.02 -12.47 22.79
CA ASP A 327 -16.65 -13.04 23.97
C ASP A 327 -17.69 -12.07 24.56
N PRO A 328 -18.94 -12.10 24.08
CA PRO A 328 -19.99 -11.20 24.56
C PRO A 328 -20.35 -11.42 26.03
N GLU A 329 -20.09 -12.58 26.62
CA GLU A 329 -20.35 -12.80 28.03
C GLU A 329 -19.26 -12.14 28.90
N LYS A 330 -17.98 -12.20 28.48
CA LYS A 330 -16.90 -11.42 29.07
C LYS A 330 -17.19 -9.92 28.97
N ALA A 331 -17.64 -9.46 27.81
CA ALA A 331 -18.00 -8.06 27.60
C ALA A 331 -19.08 -7.57 28.59
N LYS A 332 -20.15 -8.35 28.79
CA LYS A 332 -21.19 -8.04 29.79
C LYS A 332 -20.64 -8.01 31.22
N ALA A 333 -19.77 -8.94 31.57
CA ALA A 333 -19.15 -8.98 32.89
C ALA A 333 -18.28 -7.74 33.13
N LEU A 334 -17.46 -7.33 32.15
CA LEU A 334 -16.63 -6.13 32.23
C LEU A 334 -17.49 -4.84 32.35
N LEU A 335 -18.60 -4.74 31.60
CA LEU A 335 -19.54 -3.63 31.73
C LEU A 335 -20.13 -3.57 33.12
N ALA A 336 -20.52 -4.71 33.69
CA ALA A 336 -21.06 -4.75 35.08
C ALA A 336 -19.99 -4.33 36.11
N GLU A 337 -18.73 -4.79 35.96
CA GLU A 337 -17.61 -4.36 36.79
C GLU A 337 -17.31 -2.86 36.69
N ALA A 338 -17.49 -2.29 35.49
CA ALA A 338 -17.33 -0.88 35.23
C ALA A 338 -18.51 0.00 35.74
N GLY A 339 -19.59 -0.65 36.28
CA GLY A 339 -20.77 0.03 36.78
C GLY A 339 -21.89 0.24 35.77
N PHE A 340 -21.83 -0.41 34.60
CA PHE A 340 -22.78 -0.30 33.48
C PHE A 340 -23.52 -1.63 33.24
N ALA A 341 -23.94 -2.33 34.28
CA ALA A 341 -24.68 -3.60 34.15
C ALA A 341 -26.00 -3.46 33.36
N ASP A 342 -26.62 -2.26 33.39
CA ASP A 342 -27.82 -1.94 32.62
C ASP A 342 -27.52 -1.37 31.23
N GLY A 343 -26.26 -1.33 30.85
CA GLY A 343 -25.78 -0.76 29.58
C GLY A 343 -25.71 0.78 29.58
N PHE A 344 -25.45 1.33 28.39
CA PHE A 344 -25.43 2.77 28.13
C PHE A 344 -25.68 3.08 26.66
N THR A 345 -25.87 4.35 26.33
CA THR A 345 -26.00 4.83 24.94
C THR A 345 -24.81 5.69 24.57
N THR A 346 -24.33 5.52 23.33
CA THR A 346 -23.25 6.33 22.74
C THR A 346 -23.55 6.63 21.27
N THR A 347 -22.77 7.54 20.64
CA THR A 347 -22.89 7.84 19.21
C THR A 347 -21.96 6.96 18.39
N LEU A 348 -22.37 6.62 17.16
CA LEU A 348 -21.54 5.97 16.13
C LEU A 348 -21.62 6.80 14.85
N LYS A 349 -20.60 7.63 14.61
CA LYS A 349 -20.51 8.53 13.44
C LYS A 349 -19.71 7.85 12.33
N LEU A 350 -20.31 7.67 11.15
CA LEU A 350 -19.75 6.85 10.06
C LEU A 350 -19.48 7.68 8.81
N PRO A 351 -18.24 7.67 8.27
CA PRO A 351 -17.91 8.27 6.97
C PRO A 351 -18.52 7.47 5.81
N PRO A 352 -18.42 7.95 4.55
CA PRO A 352 -19.11 7.35 3.40
C PRO A 352 -18.70 5.92 3.02
N PRO A 353 -17.44 5.44 3.21
CA PRO A 353 -17.01 4.14 2.71
C PRO A 353 -17.85 2.96 3.20
N SER A 354 -17.97 1.93 2.37
CA SER A 354 -18.80 0.74 2.67
C SER A 354 -18.30 -0.02 3.91
N TYR A 355 -16.99 -0.08 4.13
CA TYR A 355 -16.42 -0.69 5.32
C TYR A 355 -16.92 -0.02 6.61
N ALA A 356 -17.15 1.30 6.58
CA ALA A 356 -17.67 2.04 7.72
C ALA A 356 -19.20 1.91 7.84
N ARG A 357 -19.95 2.19 6.76
CA ARG A 357 -21.42 2.21 6.83
C ARG A 357 -22.01 0.81 7.03
N ARG A 358 -21.60 -0.19 6.24
CA ARG A 358 -22.05 -1.58 6.42
C ARG A 358 -21.47 -2.21 7.70
N GLY A 359 -20.16 -2.00 7.93
CA GLY A 359 -19.51 -2.47 9.15
C GLY A 359 -20.14 -1.88 10.41
N GLY A 360 -20.49 -0.59 10.37
CA GLY A 360 -21.14 0.11 11.49
C GLY A 360 -22.51 -0.47 11.88
N GLU A 361 -23.32 -0.91 10.94
CA GLU A 361 -24.57 -1.59 11.23
C GLU A 361 -24.35 -2.92 11.98
N ILE A 362 -23.31 -3.68 11.56
CA ILE A 362 -22.95 -4.95 12.21
C ILE A 362 -22.40 -4.67 13.62
N VAL A 363 -21.48 -3.72 13.76
CA VAL A 363 -20.92 -3.29 15.04
C VAL A 363 -22.02 -2.84 16.00
N ALA A 364 -22.96 -2.02 15.53
CA ALA A 364 -24.09 -1.57 16.33
C ALA A 364 -24.97 -2.74 16.86
N ALA A 365 -25.19 -3.75 16.01
CA ALA A 365 -25.93 -4.95 16.41
C ALA A 365 -25.17 -5.77 17.47
N GLN A 366 -23.86 -5.91 17.34
CA GLN A 366 -23.00 -6.63 18.29
C GLN A 366 -22.92 -5.89 19.62
N LEU A 367 -22.74 -4.57 19.62
CA LEU A 367 -22.73 -3.74 20.83
C LEU A 367 -24.07 -3.78 21.56
N ARG A 368 -25.20 -3.74 20.83
CA ARG A 368 -26.53 -3.88 21.42
C ARG A 368 -26.71 -5.22 22.12
N ALA A 369 -26.13 -6.31 21.63
CA ALA A 369 -26.21 -7.63 22.24
C ALA A 369 -25.57 -7.70 23.64
N VAL A 370 -24.68 -6.75 23.95
CA VAL A 370 -24.04 -6.63 25.27
C VAL A 370 -24.57 -5.45 26.10
N GLY A 371 -25.56 -4.72 25.61
CA GLY A 371 -26.23 -3.61 26.33
C GLY A 371 -25.72 -2.21 25.95
N ILE A 372 -24.89 -2.08 24.92
CA ILE A 372 -24.44 -0.76 24.43
C ILE A 372 -25.30 -0.36 23.23
N GLU A 373 -26.18 0.64 23.42
CA GLU A 373 -26.97 1.20 22.32
C GLU A 373 -26.17 2.27 21.58
N THR A 374 -26.21 2.24 20.24
CA THR A 374 -25.51 3.22 19.41
C THR A 374 -26.46 4.05 18.56
N GLU A 375 -26.30 5.36 18.59
CA GLU A 375 -26.98 6.30 17.71
C GLU A 375 -26.15 6.49 16.44
N ILE A 376 -26.54 5.82 15.35
CA ILE A 376 -25.80 5.88 14.06
C ILE A 376 -26.09 7.20 13.37
N SER A 377 -25.02 7.89 12.96
CA SER A 377 -25.05 9.08 12.12
C SER A 377 -24.12 8.91 10.92
N ASN A 378 -24.70 8.81 9.73
CA ASN A 378 -23.94 8.79 8.48
C ASN A 378 -23.54 10.21 8.07
N LEU A 379 -22.25 10.47 7.93
CA LEU A 379 -21.66 11.76 7.59
C LEU A 379 -21.02 11.71 6.22
N GLU A 380 -20.99 12.84 5.53
CA GLU A 380 -20.08 13.03 4.39
C GLU A 380 -18.67 13.37 4.88
N TRP A 381 -17.63 13.15 4.06
CA TRP A 381 -16.23 13.33 4.49
C TRP A 381 -15.94 14.70 5.11
N ALA A 382 -16.47 15.77 4.51
CA ALA A 382 -16.27 17.11 5.04
C ALA A 382 -16.89 17.28 6.45
N GLN A 383 -18.04 16.66 6.69
CA GLN A 383 -18.70 16.68 8.00
C GLN A 383 -17.96 15.81 9.01
N TRP A 384 -17.46 14.64 8.58
CA TRP A 384 -16.67 13.76 9.42
C TRP A 384 -15.37 14.45 9.86
N LEU A 385 -14.65 15.06 8.93
CA LEU A 385 -13.43 15.83 9.22
C LEU A 385 -13.70 16.97 10.21
N GLU A 386 -14.81 17.68 10.06
CA GLU A 386 -15.15 18.80 10.96
C GLU A 386 -15.60 18.32 12.33
N GLN A 387 -16.53 17.35 12.39
CA GLN A 387 -17.14 16.93 13.66
C GLN A 387 -16.26 15.93 14.42
N VAL A 388 -15.77 14.87 13.72
CA VAL A 388 -15.04 13.78 14.34
C VAL A 388 -13.55 14.12 14.47
N PHE A 389 -12.88 14.38 13.37
CA PHE A 389 -11.43 14.56 13.37
C PHE A 389 -10.99 15.83 14.10
N LYS A 390 -11.55 16.98 13.74
CA LYS A 390 -11.21 18.27 14.36
C LYS A 390 -11.98 18.52 15.66
N GLY A 391 -13.31 18.32 15.61
CA GLY A 391 -14.21 18.66 16.72
C GLY A 391 -14.20 17.65 17.85
N LYS A 392 -13.73 16.39 17.60
CA LYS A 392 -13.72 15.29 18.59
C LYS A 392 -15.12 15.03 19.20
N ASP A 393 -16.17 15.41 18.47
CA ASP A 393 -17.57 15.25 18.84
C ASP A 393 -18.10 13.90 18.36
N PHE A 394 -17.67 12.83 19.00
CA PHE A 394 -18.09 11.46 18.72
C PHE A 394 -17.82 10.55 19.92
N GLY A 395 -18.59 9.48 20.07
CA GLY A 395 -18.25 8.37 20.96
C GLY A 395 -17.44 7.32 20.22
N LEU A 396 -18.01 6.80 19.13
CA LEU A 396 -17.43 5.78 18.26
C LEU A 396 -17.46 6.25 16.79
N THR A 397 -16.47 5.80 16.01
CA THR A 397 -16.45 5.95 14.55
C THR A 397 -15.71 4.77 13.95
N ILE A 398 -15.98 4.43 12.67
CA ILE A 398 -15.18 3.44 11.93
C ILE A 398 -14.47 4.17 10.80
N VAL A 399 -13.16 4.04 10.75
CA VAL A 399 -12.32 4.62 9.70
C VAL A 399 -11.16 3.69 9.41
N SER A 400 -10.67 3.69 8.17
CA SER A 400 -9.45 3.01 7.78
C SER A 400 -8.34 4.04 7.63
N HIS A 401 -7.25 3.83 8.35
CA HIS A 401 -5.99 4.55 8.19
C HIS A 401 -5.21 3.90 7.06
N THR A 402 -4.61 4.69 6.21
CA THR A 402 -3.94 4.19 4.98
C THR A 402 -2.51 4.69 4.84
N GLU A 403 -2.05 5.45 5.81
CA GLU A 403 -0.69 5.96 5.86
C GLU A 403 0.24 4.88 6.44
N PRO A 404 1.27 4.44 5.69
CA PRO A 404 2.20 3.44 6.19
C PRO A 404 2.92 3.88 7.46
N MET A 405 3.09 2.95 8.40
CA MET A 405 3.85 3.18 9.64
C MET A 405 3.29 4.29 10.53
N ASP A 406 2.01 4.59 10.47
CA ASP A 406 1.41 5.73 11.18
C ASP A 406 1.10 5.48 12.67
N ILE A 407 1.53 4.36 13.26
CA ILE A 407 1.35 4.04 14.69
C ILE A 407 1.77 5.20 15.64
N GLY A 408 2.62 6.10 15.17
CA GLY A 408 3.01 7.34 15.88
C GLY A 408 1.85 8.29 16.17
N ILE A 409 0.70 8.15 15.51
CA ILE A 409 -0.51 8.95 15.82
C ILE A 409 -1.00 8.74 17.26
N TYR A 410 -0.75 7.56 17.83
CA TYR A 410 -1.09 7.23 19.22
C TYR A 410 -0.23 7.99 20.27
N ALA A 411 0.91 8.53 19.87
CA ALA A 411 1.74 9.39 20.72
C ALA A 411 1.27 10.86 20.75
N ARG A 412 0.19 11.19 20.03
CA ARG A 412 -0.38 12.55 19.96
C ARG A 412 -1.63 12.66 20.84
N PRO A 413 -1.55 13.24 22.06
CA PRO A 413 -2.69 13.28 22.97
C PRO A 413 -3.89 14.07 22.44
N ASP A 414 -3.66 14.96 21.47
CA ASP A 414 -4.66 15.76 20.78
C ASP A 414 -5.19 15.14 19.49
N TYR A 415 -4.69 13.95 19.09
CA TYR A 415 -5.26 13.23 17.96
C TYR A 415 -6.74 12.91 18.20
N TYR A 416 -7.52 12.65 17.18
CA TYR A 416 -8.98 12.68 17.32
C TYR A 416 -9.56 11.69 18.34
N PHE A 417 -8.94 10.51 18.55
CA PHE A 417 -9.34 9.52 19.54
C PHE A 417 -8.81 9.79 20.96
N GLN A 418 -7.96 10.79 21.15
CA GLN A 418 -7.51 11.39 22.43
C GLN A 418 -6.86 10.40 23.42
N TYR A 419 -6.09 9.43 22.92
CA TYR A 419 -5.23 8.59 23.77
C TYR A 419 -4.08 9.43 24.35
N ASP A 420 -3.80 9.29 25.64
CA ASP A 420 -2.84 10.15 26.36
C ASP A 420 -2.07 9.29 27.37
N ASP A 421 -1.02 8.62 26.90
CA ASP A 421 -0.16 7.77 27.70
C ASP A 421 1.32 8.20 27.58
N ALA A 422 1.92 8.54 28.73
CA ALA A 422 3.29 9.06 28.78
C ALA A 422 4.37 8.00 28.50
N GLU A 423 4.09 6.72 28.81
CA GLU A 423 5.03 5.63 28.55
C GLU A 423 5.06 5.32 27.04
N PHE A 424 3.89 5.33 26.40
CA PHE A 424 3.80 5.19 24.95
C PHE A 424 4.49 6.35 24.24
N GLN A 425 4.26 7.60 24.65
CA GLN A 425 4.92 8.78 24.08
C GLN A 425 6.43 8.71 24.21
N ALA A 426 6.96 8.26 25.36
CA ALA A 426 8.39 8.07 25.57
C ALA A 426 8.96 6.95 24.70
N LEU A 427 8.24 5.84 24.53
CA LEU A 427 8.61 4.74 23.64
C LEU A 427 8.72 5.21 22.18
N MET A 428 7.71 5.94 21.70
CA MET A 428 7.71 6.46 20.33
C MET A 428 8.83 7.47 20.09
N SER A 429 9.08 8.37 21.04
CA SER A 429 10.22 9.31 20.95
C SER A 429 11.56 8.58 20.88
N LYS A 430 11.73 7.47 21.59
CA LYS A 430 12.92 6.64 21.51
C LYS A 430 13.01 5.90 20.18
N LEU A 431 11.89 5.37 19.70
CA LEU A 431 11.79 4.68 18.40
C LEU A 431 12.21 5.62 17.26
N ASP A 432 11.72 6.85 17.25
CA ASP A 432 12.02 7.84 16.22
C ASP A 432 13.52 8.18 16.17
N ALA A 433 14.18 8.20 17.33
CA ALA A 433 15.61 8.45 17.43
C ALA A 433 16.49 7.21 17.18
N THR A 434 15.92 6.01 17.03
CA THR A 434 16.68 4.76 16.86
C THR A 434 16.79 4.40 15.38
N THR A 435 18.01 4.16 14.89
CA THR A 435 18.31 3.76 13.51
C THR A 435 18.61 2.26 13.36
N ASP A 436 18.91 1.56 14.45
CA ASP A 436 19.17 0.12 14.45
C ASP A 436 17.89 -0.67 14.15
N PRO A 437 17.83 -1.47 13.06
CA PRO A 437 16.62 -2.14 12.62
C PRO A 437 16.04 -3.14 13.64
N ASP A 438 16.90 -3.87 14.34
CA ASP A 438 16.46 -4.90 15.31
C ASP A 438 15.84 -4.24 16.53
N GLN A 439 16.47 -3.16 17.05
CA GLN A 439 15.90 -2.38 18.15
C GLN A 439 14.60 -1.69 17.75
N ARG A 440 14.50 -1.19 16.52
CA ARG A 440 13.25 -0.62 16.00
C ARG A 440 12.13 -1.65 15.95
N ALA A 441 12.40 -2.83 15.42
CA ALA A 441 11.41 -3.92 15.35
C ALA A 441 10.91 -4.32 16.75
N GLU A 442 11.81 -4.42 17.75
CA GLU A 442 11.45 -4.69 19.15
C GLU A 442 10.54 -3.59 19.73
N MET A 443 10.91 -2.32 19.53
CA MET A 443 10.11 -1.18 20.03
C MET A 443 8.77 -1.06 19.31
N LEU A 444 8.69 -1.33 18.00
CA LEU A 444 7.43 -1.40 17.28
C LEU A 444 6.53 -2.52 17.82
N GLY A 445 7.08 -3.67 18.14
CA GLY A 445 6.34 -4.76 18.80
C GLY A 445 5.81 -4.37 20.18
N GLN A 446 6.60 -3.63 20.97
CA GLN A 446 6.17 -3.08 22.26
C GLN A 446 5.04 -2.06 22.09
N ALA A 447 5.18 -1.13 21.13
CA ALA A 447 4.16 -0.11 20.84
C ALA A 447 2.82 -0.75 20.43
N GLN A 448 2.85 -1.74 19.53
CA GLN A 448 1.68 -2.50 19.12
C GLN A 448 0.99 -3.19 20.32
N THR A 449 1.78 -3.81 21.20
CA THR A 449 1.26 -4.48 22.39
C THR A 449 0.59 -3.49 23.36
N MET A 450 1.21 -2.35 23.62
CA MET A 450 0.67 -1.33 24.52
C MET A 450 -0.71 -0.82 24.07
N ILE A 451 -0.85 -0.43 22.81
CA ILE A 451 -2.15 0.09 22.32
C ILE A 451 -3.24 -0.99 22.24
N ALA A 452 -2.85 -2.26 22.06
CA ALA A 452 -3.78 -3.38 22.08
C ALA A 452 -4.27 -3.69 23.51
N GLU A 453 -3.35 -3.73 24.51
CA GLU A 453 -3.67 -4.02 25.92
C GLU A 453 -4.41 -2.86 26.60
N ASP A 454 -4.18 -1.61 26.16
CA ASP A 454 -4.93 -0.44 26.62
C ASP A 454 -6.30 -0.29 25.97
N TYR A 455 -6.61 -1.16 25.00
CA TYR A 455 -7.86 -1.14 24.25
C TYR A 455 -8.19 0.27 23.74
N VAL A 456 -7.17 0.95 23.20
CA VAL A 456 -7.30 2.34 22.76
C VAL A 456 -8.40 2.50 21.71
N ASN A 457 -8.45 1.54 20.78
CA ASN A 457 -9.45 1.41 19.74
C ASN A 457 -9.88 -0.06 19.61
N GLY A 458 -11.01 -0.32 18.97
CA GLY A 458 -11.36 -1.65 18.49
C GLY A 458 -10.68 -1.90 17.15
N TYR A 459 -9.65 -2.75 17.10
CA TYR A 459 -8.98 -3.12 15.87
C TYR A 459 -9.81 -4.15 15.12
N LEU A 460 -10.22 -3.84 13.89
CA LEU A 460 -11.17 -4.64 13.13
C LEU A 460 -10.46 -5.52 12.11
N PHE A 461 -9.99 -4.92 11.02
CA PHE A 461 -9.35 -5.67 9.94
C PHE A 461 -8.50 -4.76 9.04
N GLN A 462 -7.53 -5.37 8.40
CA GLN A 462 -6.78 -4.78 7.31
C GLN A 462 -7.57 -4.87 6.02
N LEU A 463 -7.67 -3.77 5.27
CA LEU A 463 -8.28 -3.77 3.94
C LEU A 463 -7.50 -4.67 3.00
N ALA A 464 -8.23 -5.51 2.24
CA ALA A 464 -7.61 -6.40 1.28
C ALA A 464 -7.15 -5.63 0.02
N ALA A 465 -5.95 -5.98 -0.45
CA ALA A 465 -5.55 -5.72 -1.83
C ALA A 465 -6.13 -6.82 -2.72
N LEU A 466 -6.97 -6.44 -3.68
CA LEU A 466 -7.68 -7.38 -4.54
C LEU A 466 -7.19 -7.23 -5.97
N THR A 467 -6.54 -8.26 -6.51
CA THR A 467 -6.08 -8.27 -7.89
C THR A 467 -6.63 -9.50 -8.62
N VAL A 468 -7.24 -9.27 -9.78
CA VAL A 468 -7.62 -10.34 -10.70
C VAL A 468 -6.65 -10.33 -11.86
N ALA A 469 -6.06 -11.48 -12.18
CA ALA A 469 -5.11 -11.61 -13.27
C ALA A 469 -5.43 -12.86 -14.11
N LYS A 470 -5.00 -12.88 -15.37
CA LYS A 470 -5.00 -14.10 -16.18
C LYS A 470 -4.08 -15.14 -15.57
N ALA A 471 -4.47 -16.39 -15.63
CA ALA A 471 -3.66 -17.50 -15.14
C ALA A 471 -2.29 -17.54 -15.82
N GLY A 472 -1.26 -17.86 -15.04
CA GLY A 472 0.13 -17.96 -15.54
C GLY A 472 0.91 -16.63 -15.50
N ILE A 473 0.29 -15.49 -15.16
CA ILE A 473 1.05 -14.27 -14.86
C ILE A 473 1.67 -14.43 -13.47
N GLU A 474 2.97 -14.24 -13.37
CA GLU A 474 3.75 -14.36 -12.13
C GLU A 474 4.43 -13.02 -11.78
N GLY A 475 4.86 -12.85 -10.52
CA GLY A 475 5.62 -11.69 -10.06
C GLY A 475 4.78 -10.45 -9.72
N LEU A 476 3.45 -10.52 -9.82
CA LEU A 476 2.57 -9.46 -9.31
C LEU A 476 2.65 -9.40 -7.77
N TRP A 477 2.70 -8.22 -7.21
CA TRP A 477 2.57 -8.07 -5.77
C TRP A 477 1.17 -8.47 -5.31
N ALA A 478 1.10 -9.33 -4.30
CA ALA A 478 -0.17 -9.64 -3.63
C ALA A 478 -0.57 -8.50 -2.68
N ASN A 479 0.39 -7.96 -1.91
CA ASN A 479 0.14 -6.84 -1.02
C ASN A 479 0.39 -5.50 -1.72
N ALA A 480 -0.19 -4.44 -1.18
CA ALA A 480 -0.01 -3.06 -1.61
C ALA A 480 0.49 -2.20 -0.44
N PRO A 481 1.78 -2.31 -0.06
CA PRO A 481 2.38 -1.49 0.99
C PRO A 481 2.55 -0.02 0.58
N THR A 482 2.42 0.26 -0.69
CA THR A 482 2.38 1.59 -1.30
C THR A 482 1.57 1.53 -2.59
N ALA A 483 1.21 2.68 -3.13
CA ALA A 483 0.55 2.77 -4.42
C ALA A 483 1.56 2.49 -5.54
N ALA A 484 1.72 1.24 -5.92
CA ALA A 484 2.60 0.81 -7.00
C ALA A 484 2.01 -0.36 -7.78
N THR A 485 2.26 -0.39 -9.09
CA THR A 485 2.11 -1.60 -9.91
C THR A 485 3.48 -1.95 -10.46
N ASP A 486 4.29 -2.59 -9.64
CA ASP A 486 5.67 -2.94 -9.97
C ASP A 486 5.72 -4.02 -11.06
N LEU A 487 6.30 -3.69 -12.19
CA LEU A 487 6.43 -4.57 -13.35
C LEU A 487 7.82 -5.23 -13.47
N THR A 488 8.75 -4.92 -12.58
CA THR A 488 10.13 -5.41 -12.68
C THR A 488 10.23 -6.93 -12.57
N GLY A 489 9.40 -7.54 -11.71
CA GLY A 489 9.35 -8.99 -11.51
C GLY A 489 8.27 -9.71 -12.33
N VAL A 490 7.44 -8.98 -13.09
CA VAL A 490 6.30 -9.58 -13.78
C VAL A 490 6.76 -10.38 -14.98
N THR A 491 6.32 -11.64 -15.02
CA THR A 491 6.57 -12.57 -16.12
C THR A 491 5.29 -13.25 -16.57
N TRP A 492 5.25 -13.68 -17.82
CA TRP A 492 4.14 -14.47 -18.33
C TRP A 492 4.71 -15.68 -19.08
N PRO A 493 5.15 -16.72 -18.36
CA PRO A 493 5.64 -17.94 -18.95
C PRO A 493 4.52 -18.67 -19.71
N ASP A 494 4.91 -19.45 -20.73
CA ASP A 494 4.00 -20.20 -21.61
C ASP A 494 3.26 -21.33 -20.90
#